data_d1398b37a24754d7cb432ee54c45de11
#
_entry.id   d1398b37a24754d7cb432ee54c45de11
#
_cell.length_a   1.000
_cell.length_b   1.000
_cell.length_c   1.000
_cell.angle_alpha   90.00
_cell.angle_beta   90.00
_cell.angle_gamma   90.00
#
_symmetry.space_group_name_H-M   'P 1'
#
loop_
_entity.id
_entity.type
_entity.pdbx_description
1 polymer ?
#
loop_
_entity_poly.entity_id
_entity_poly.type
_entity_poly.pdbx_seq_one_letter_code
_entity_poly.pdbx_strand_id
1 'polypeptide(L)'
;MFTRVSVWARILLVLLVVAALVLVVCARHLWLAPFPKPRPDPPQEDVALAQAARDYFCAQEAVTTCDAQAGYWNNTGIMTTVDLRAETGAEEVIALLTGAEQELADEIAAAAASNVTVALSWKVGGLPLRMENQLGDNKHELARPALTLALTRAGTSARSVTLDRKHVEVDYEKHDTVPEDLDLQMPEDLQVPQSGGSGESSGEATLYYKQTFSSGKRSVELYLEPGQAIETTPINALLATEERSKYGSTLQAYGGESGLTRISVCELDGDQDHRLTSDETTGLIRAVADCNGLSALELATGSVASRTSVAAYVCTDSTLAVDREADYDQDLDPVLAQELLDAARA
;
A
#
# COMPACT_ATOMS: atom_id res chain seq x y z
N MET A 1 -63.26 26.74 -36.67
CA MET A 1 -62.12 26.43 -37.53
C MET A 1 -60.93 26.10 -36.64
N PHE A 2 -60.78 24.80 -36.26
CA PHE A 2 -59.69 24.35 -35.40
C PHE A 2 -58.56 23.88 -36.29
N THR A 3 -57.48 24.66 -36.34
CA THR A 3 -56.25 24.33 -37.06
C THR A 3 -55.61 23.07 -36.42
N ARG A 4 -55.54 22.01 -37.21
CA ARG A 4 -54.77 20.76 -36.85
C ARG A 4 -53.28 21.13 -36.77
N VAL A 5 -52.81 21.36 -35.53
CA VAL A 5 -51.38 21.47 -35.31
C VAL A 5 -50.73 20.13 -35.72
N SER A 6 -49.81 20.17 -36.67
CA SER A 6 -49.18 18.98 -37.23
C SER A 6 -48.46 18.18 -36.11
N VAL A 7 -48.47 16.85 -36.22
CA VAL A 7 -47.81 15.96 -35.27
C VAL A 7 -46.34 16.38 -35.03
N TRP A 8 -45.70 16.89 -36.07
CA TRP A 8 -44.34 17.40 -36.01
C TRP A 8 -44.20 18.62 -35.11
N ALA A 9 -45.15 19.51 -35.07
CA ALA A 9 -45.12 20.69 -34.19
C ALA A 9 -45.27 20.28 -32.71
N ARG A 10 -46.02 19.23 -32.42
CA ARG A 10 -46.14 18.67 -31.06
C ARG A 10 -44.85 17.99 -30.60
N ILE A 11 -44.19 17.20 -31.48
CA ILE A 11 -42.91 16.57 -31.21
C ILE A 11 -41.83 17.62 -30.95
N LEU A 12 -41.77 18.68 -31.74
CA LEU A 12 -40.81 19.76 -31.58
C LEU A 12 -41.01 20.52 -30.27
N LEU A 13 -42.27 20.76 -29.88
CA LEU A 13 -42.60 21.39 -28.59
C LEU A 13 -42.15 20.53 -27.41
N VAL A 14 -42.38 19.20 -27.46
CA VAL A 14 -41.95 18.27 -26.39
C VAL A 14 -40.43 18.26 -26.30
N LEU A 15 -39.71 18.20 -27.41
CA LEU A 15 -38.24 18.22 -27.40
C LEU A 15 -37.68 19.52 -26.81
N LEU A 16 -38.31 20.68 -27.14
CA LEU A 16 -37.92 21.97 -26.57
C LEU A 16 -38.15 22.04 -25.06
N VAL A 17 -39.27 21.51 -24.58
CA VAL A 17 -39.57 21.46 -23.13
C VAL A 17 -38.60 20.56 -22.41
N VAL A 18 -38.27 19.38 -22.97
CA VAL A 18 -37.27 18.44 -22.39
C VAL A 18 -35.88 19.11 -22.37
N ALA A 19 -35.45 19.72 -23.43
CA ALA A 19 -34.17 20.44 -23.50
C ALA A 19 -34.11 21.59 -22.48
N ALA A 20 -35.18 22.37 -22.31
CA ALA A 20 -35.26 23.41 -21.30
C ALA A 20 -35.20 22.85 -19.85
N LEU A 21 -35.89 21.73 -19.59
CA LEU A 21 -35.80 21.04 -18.28
C LEU A 21 -34.41 20.52 -17.98
N VAL A 22 -33.75 19.89 -18.95
CA VAL A 22 -32.37 19.44 -18.82
C VAL A 22 -31.42 20.60 -18.53
N LEU A 23 -31.58 21.73 -19.26
CA LEU A 23 -30.78 22.94 -19.00
C LEU A 23 -31.02 23.52 -17.62
N VAL A 24 -32.25 23.54 -17.13
CA VAL A 24 -32.58 24.01 -15.77
C VAL A 24 -31.99 23.10 -14.71
N VAL A 25 -32.05 21.78 -14.90
CA VAL A 25 -31.45 20.80 -13.97
C VAL A 25 -29.92 20.92 -13.97
N CYS A 26 -29.28 21.00 -15.14
CA CYS A 26 -27.84 21.20 -15.26
C CYS A 26 -27.39 22.55 -14.66
N ALA A 27 -28.15 23.65 -14.94
CA ALA A 27 -27.87 24.95 -14.35
C ALA A 27 -28.03 24.91 -12.81
N ARG A 28 -29.05 24.24 -12.30
CA ARG A 28 -29.25 24.07 -10.86
C ARG A 28 -28.14 23.26 -10.21
N HIS A 29 -27.63 22.18 -10.85
CA HIS A 29 -26.48 21.43 -10.37
C HIS A 29 -25.19 22.22 -10.44
N LEU A 30 -24.96 23.02 -11.48
CA LEU A 30 -23.81 23.91 -11.58
C LEU A 30 -23.86 25.08 -10.58
N TRP A 31 -25.06 25.62 -10.28
CA TRP A 31 -25.24 26.73 -9.32
C TRP A 31 -25.27 26.24 -7.85
N LEU A 32 -25.62 24.98 -7.59
CA LEU A 32 -25.62 24.40 -6.25
C LEU A 32 -24.33 23.67 -5.89
N ALA A 33 -23.38 23.50 -6.85
CA ALA A 33 -22.03 23.11 -6.49
C ALA A 33 -21.47 24.26 -5.61
N PRO A 34 -21.18 24.01 -4.32
CA PRO A 34 -20.54 25.03 -3.51
C PRO A 34 -19.26 25.41 -4.24
N PHE A 35 -19.11 26.67 -4.63
CA PHE A 35 -17.82 27.17 -5.09
C PHE A 35 -16.81 26.75 -4.04
N PRO A 36 -15.70 26.08 -4.43
CA PRO A 36 -14.67 25.75 -3.46
C PRO A 36 -14.31 27.05 -2.75
N LYS A 37 -14.58 27.08 -1.43
CA LYS A 37 -14.21 28.24 -0.62
C LYS A 37 -12.75 28.53 -0.90
N PRO A 38 -12.35 29.80 -1.15
CA PRO A 38 -10.95 30.12 -1.29
C PRO A 38 -10.23 29.57 -0.05
N ARG A 39 -9.21 28.76 -0.28
CA ARG A 39 -8.42 28.18 0.82
C ARG A 39 -7.75 29.35 1.54
N PRO A 40 -7.78 29.38 2.88
CA PRO A 40 -7.03 30.38 3.62
C PRO A 40 -5.54 30.24 3.25
N ASP A 41 -4.85 31.35 3.18
CA ASP A 41 -3.39 31.34 3.00
C ASP A 41 -2.72 30.62 4.17
N PRO A 42 -1.61 29.89 3.94
CA PRO A 42 -0.88 29.25 5.01
C PRO A 42 -0.35 30.31 6.01
N PRO A 43 -0.20 29.96 7.31
CA PRO A 43 0.42 30.83 8.30
C PRO A 43 1.80 31.33 7.82
N GLN A 44 2.16 32.55 8.21
CA GLN A 44 3.45 33.12 7.79
C GLN A 44 4.63 32.31 8.31
N GLU A 45 4.51 31.73 9.51
CA GLU A 45 5.49 30.86 10.13
C GLU A 45 5.73 29.59 9.30
N ASP A 46 4.66 28.99 8.77
CA ASP A 46 4.75 27.80 7.92
C ASP A 46 5.40 28.14 6.57
N VAL A 47 5.11 29.33 6.01
CA VAL A 47 5.77 29.82 4.78
C VAL A 47 7.27 30.08 5.04
N ALA A 48 7.61 30.64 6.19
CA ALA A 48 9.00 30.91 6.57
C ALA A 48 9.77 29.58 6.76
N LEU A 49 9.18 28.59 7.44
CA LEU A 49 9.79 27.28 7.59
C LEU A 49 9.94 26.54 6.25
N ALA A 50 8.95 26.62 5.36
CA ALA A 50 9.07 26.05 4.02
C ALA A 50 10.24 26.69 3.23
N GLN A 51 10.40 28.02 3.34
CA GLN A 51 11.53 28.72 2.71
C GLN A 51 12.87 28.31 3.33
N ALA A 52 12.96 28.23 4.66
CA ALA A 52 14.18 27.79 5.37
C ALA A 52 14.55 26.34 5.01
N ALA A 53 13.58 25.43 4.95
CA ALA A 53 13.78 24.06 4.51
C ALA A 53 14.31 23.98 3.08
N ARG A 54 13.73 24.76 2.17
CA ARG A 54 14.22 24.87 0.79
C ARG A 54 15.66 25.38 0.75
N ASP A 55 15.97 26.44 1.46
CA ASP A 55 17.31 27.04 1.46
C ASP A 55 18.34 26.07 2.04
N TYR A 56 18.00 25.34 3.10
CA TYR A 56 18.85 24.30 3.67
C TYR A 56 19.13 23.17 2.66
N PHE A 57 18.07 22.53 2.14
CA PHE A 57 18.25 21.36 1.27
C PHE A 57 18.91 21.73 -0.06
N CYS A 58 18.54 22.87 -0.66
CA CYS A 58 19.16 23.31 -1.91
C CYS A 58 20.65 23.68 -1.78
N ALA A 59 21.14 23.96 -0.59
CA ALA A 59 22.55 24.25 -0.34
C ALA A 59 23.41 22.99 -0.17
N GLN A 60 22.79 21.79 -0.01
CA GLN A 60 23.52 20.57 0.26
C GLN A 60 24.16 19.98 -1.00
N GLU A 61 25.39 19.51 -0.89
CA GLU A 61 26.14 18.94 -2.03
C GLU A 61 25.49 17.67 -2.60
N ALA A 62 24.82 16.87 -1.74
CA ALA A 62 24.11 15.66 -2.15
C ALA A 62 22.82 15.95 -2.94
N VAL A 63 22.33 17.18 -2.96
CA VAL A 63 21.05 17.56 -3.55
C VAL A 63 21.22 18.09 -4.96
N THR A 64 20.43 17.60 -5.90
CA THR A 64 20.40 18.05 -7.29
C THR A 64 19.27 19.02 -7.55
N THR A 65 18.10 18.78 -6.99
CA THR A 65 16.93 19.68 -7.02
C THR A 65 16.20 19.63 -5.69
N CYS A 66 15.56 20.73 -5.33
CA CYS A 66 14.71 20.77 -4.16
C CYS A 66 13.59 21.80 -4.32
N ASP A 67 12.46 21.55 -3.66
CA ASP A 67 11.34 22.46 -3.50
C ASP A 67 10.69 22.24 -2.13
N ALA A 68 10.13 23.30 -1.54
CA ALA A 68 9.38 23.20 -0.30
C ALA A 68 8.17 24.12 -0.34
N GLN A 69 7.03 23.61 0.09
CA GLN A 69 5.75 24.30 0.04
C GLN A 69 5.02 24.16 1.38
N ALA A 70 4.55 25.27 1.92
CA ALA A 70 3.53 25.27 2.96
C ALA A 70 2.17 25.06 2.28
N GLY A 71 1.44 24.02 2.66
CA GLY A 71 0.20 23.66 1.96
C GLY A 71 -0.83 22.99 2.85
N TYR A 72 -2.09 23.22 2.52
CA TYR A 72 -3.23 22.56 3.12
C TYR A 72 -3.65 21.34 2.28
N TRP A 73 -2.93 20.23 2.40
CA TRP A 73 -3.44 18.94 1.94
C TRP A 73 -4.01 18.22 3.15
N ASN A 74 -5.32 18.27 3.35
CA ASN A 74 -6.11 17.61 4.39
C ASN A 74 -5.62 17.76 5.85
N ASN A 75 -4.37 18.11 6.08
CA ASN A 75 -3.74 18.45 7.36
C ASN A 75 -2.74 19.60 7.13
N THR A 76 -2.67 20.52 8.06
CA THR A 76 -1.65 21.59 8.09
C THR A 76 -0.27 20.94 8.07
N GLY A 77 0.48 21.10 6.98
CA GLY A 77 1.80 20.49 6.84
C GLY A 77 2.68 21.19 5.83
N ILE A 78 3.97 21.02 5.95
CA ILE A 78 4.97 21.43 4.98
C ILE A 78 5.45 20.19 4.25
N MET A 79 5.44 20.25 2.92
CA MET A 79 6.00 19.21 2.06
C MET A 79 7.29 19.74 1.42
N THR A 80 8.38 19.04 1.64
CA THR A 80 9.67 19.31 1.00
C THR A 80 9.99 18.14 0.07
N THR A 81 10.24 18.40 -1.19
CA THR A 81 10.68 17.41 -2.19
C THR A 81 12.15 17.65 -2.52
N VAL A 82 12.94 16.59 -2.50
CA VAL A 82 14.40 16.68 -2.66
C VAL A 82 14.88 15.54 -3.55
N ASP A 83 15.48 15.87 -4.67
CA ASP A 83 16.17 14.89 -5.51
C ASP A 83 17.65 14.86 -5.12
N LEU A 84 18.14 13.69 -4.73
CA LEU A 84 19.54 13.48 -4.38
C LEU A 84 20.36 13.07 -5.61
N ARG A 85 21.67 13.19 -5.50
CA ARG A 85 22.61 12.62 -6.48
C ARG A 85 22.41 11.10 -6.55
N ALA A 86 22.69 10.53 -7.71
CA ALA A 86 22.78 9.09 -7.84
C ALA A 86 23.85 8.53 -6.90
N GLU A 87 23.66 7.31 -6.42
CA GLU A 87 24.57 6.58 -5.52
C GLU A 87 24.71 7.20 -4.12
N THR A 88 23.80 8.11 -3.70
CA THR A 88 23.76 8.61 -2.32
C THR A 88 23.47 7.45 -1.37
N GLY A 89 24.36 7.26 -0.39
CA GLY A 89 24.30 6.15 0.58
C GLY A 89 23.46 6.46 1.82
N ALA A 90 23.21 5.43 2.65
CA ALA A 90 22.40 5.56 3.86
C ALA A 90 22.95 6.62 4.84
N GLU A 91 24.27 6.63 5.06
CA GLU A 91 24.91 7.58 5.98
C GLU A 91 24.72 9.03 5.53
N GLU A 92 24.82 9.27 4.23
CA GLU A 92 24.65 10.60 3.65
C GLU A 92 23.19 11.08 3.77
N VAL A 93 22.22 10.18 3.57
CA VAL A 93 20.77 10.45 3.77
C VAL A 93 20.47 10.78 5.23
N ILE A 94 20.99 9.97 6.17
CA ILE A 94 20.78 10.19 7.62
C ILE A 94 21.43 11.50 8.06
N ALA A 95 22.66 11.79 7.61
CA ALA A 95 23.33 13.04 7.92
C ALA A 95 22.57 14.26 7.39
N LEU A 96 22.02 14.17 6.17
CA LEU A 96 21.21 15.22 5.57
C LEU A 96 19.94 15.51 6.40
N LEU A 97 19.21 14.48 6.82
CA LEU A 97 17.97 14.63 7.61
C LEU A 97 18.29 15.16 9.03
N THR A 98 19.31 14.61 9.68
CA THR A 98 19.74 15.05 11.01
C THR A 98 20.22 16.51 11.00
N GLY A 99 20.98 16.90 9.97
CA GLY A 99 21.41 18.27 9.80
C GLY A 99 20.24 19.22 9.55
N ALA A 100 19.25 18.81 8.74
CA ALA A 100 18.03 19.59 8.54
C ALA A 100 17.28 19.84 9.85
N GLU A 101 17.13 18.82 10.68
CA GLU A 101 16.43 18.92 11.95
C GLU A 101 17.15 19.84 12.94
N GLN A 102 18.48 19.80 12.97
CA GLN A 102 19.29 20.66 13.82
C GLN A 102 19.27 22.13 13.37
N GLU A 103 19.41 22.37 12.06
CA GLU A 103 19.47 23.72 11.50
C GLU A 103 18.09 24.41 11.52
N LEU A 104 17.00 23.65 11.37
CA LEU A 104 15.62 24.17 11.32
C LEU A 104 14.87 24.06 12.66
N ALA A 105 15.56 23.73 13.75
CA ALA A 105 14.92 23.44 15.04
C ALA A 105 14.07 24.62 15.56
N ASP A 106 14.55 25.85 15.43
CA ASP A 106 13.85 27.04 15.91
C ASP A 106 12.63 27.35 15.04
N GLU A 107 12.72 27.19 13.72
CA GLU A 107 11.64 27.38 12.77
C GLU A 107 10.57 26.28 12.93
N ILE A 108 10.97 25.03 13.15
CA ILE A 108 10.05 23.92 13.44
C ILE A 108 9.28 24.19 14.72
N ALA A 109 9.96 24.67 15.77
CA ALA A 109 9.33 25.00 17.04
C ALA A 109 8.38 26.21 16.96
N ALA A 110 8.63 27.14 16.04
CA ALA A 110 7.83 28.35 15.85
C ALA A 110 6.63 28.12 14.92
N ALA A 111 6.70 27.14 14.03
CA ALA A 111 5.68 26.90 13.03
C ALA A 111 4.38 26.32 13.64
N ALA A 112 3.25 26.72 13.07
CA ALA A 112 1.93 26.15 13.40
C ALA A 112 1.71 24.79 12.73
N ALA A 113 2.53 24.42 11.76
CA ALA A 113 2.44 23.13 11.05
C ALA A 113 2.68 21.97 12.00
N SER A 114 1.77 21.00 11.97
CA SER A 114 1.90 19.80 12.79
C SER A 114 2.93 18.80 12.23
N ASN A 115 3.26 18.90 10.93
CA ASN A 115 4.16 17.97 10.24
C ASN A 115 5.01 18.69 9.20
N VAL A 116 6.32 18.41 9.21
CA VAL A 116 7.24 18.73 8.12
C VAL A 116 7.65 17.43 7.47
N THR A 117 7.10 17.12 6.30
CA THR A 117 7.40 15.90 5.54
C THR A 117 8.48 16.20 4.51
N VAL A 118 9.52 15.37 4.47
CA VAL A 118 10.58 15.41 3.47
C VAL A 118 10.48 14.17 2.61
N ALA A 119 10.22 14.35 1.32
CA ALA A 119 10.22 13.31 0.30
C ALA A 119 11.56 13.35 -0.46
N LEU A 120 12.37 12.33 -0.28
CA LEU A 120 13.65 12.15 -0.95
C LEU A 120 13.49 11.22 -2.15
N SER A 121 14.13 11.51 -3.28
CA SER A 121 14.23 10.61 -4.44
C SER A 121 15.63 10.60 -5.02
N TRP A 122 16.11 9.40 -5.39
CA TRP A 122 17.43 9.20 -6.01
C TRP A 122 17.49 7.85 -6.74
N LYS A 123 18.68 7.51 -7.27
CA LYS A 123 18.93 6.22 -7.90
C LYS A 123 20.21 5.60 -7.37
N VAL A 124 20.18 4.29 -7.14
CA VAL A 124 21.36 3.50 -6.80
C VAL A 124 21.45 2.31 -7.76
N GLY A 125 22.58 2.17 -8.45
CA GLY A 125 22.72 1.17 -9.50
C GLY A 125 21.70 1.30 -10.64
N GLY A 126 21.12 2.49 -10.82
CA GLY A 126 20.02 2.72 -11.78
C GLY A 126 18.62 2.48 -11.22
N LEU A 127 18.48 1.82 -10.07
CA LEU A 127 17.21 1.56 -9.38
C LEU A 127 16.68 2.84 -8.72
N PRO A 128 15.44 3.29 -9.02
CA PRO A 128 14.83 4.43 -8.36
C PRO A 128 14.46 4.10 -6.91
N LEU A 129 14.88 4.98 -5.99
CA LEU A 129 14.50 4.93 -4.57
C LEU A 129 13.70 6.19 -4.21
N ARG A 130 12.71 6.01 -3.36
CA ARG A 130 11.92 7.09 -2.77
C ARG A 130 11.76 6.85 -1.27
N MET A 131 12.01 7.90 -0.48
CA MET A 131 11.87 7.87 0.97
C MET A 131 11.01 9.03 1.44
N GLU A 132 10.08 8.76 2.34
CA GLU A 132 9.35 9.81 3.06
C GLU A 132 9.76 9.80 4.54
N ASN A 133 10.09 10.96 5.07
CA ASN A 133 10.47 11.14 6.46
C ASN A 133 9.83 12.42 7.04
N GLN A 134 9.69 12.48 8.35
CA GLN A 134 9.19 13.67 9.06
C GLN A 134 10.31 14.29 9.87
N LEU A 135 10.43 15.63 9.82
CA LEU A 135 11.31 16.38 10.70
C LEU A 135 10.59 16.72 12.01
N GLY A 136 11.34 16.94 13.08
CA GLY A 136 10.84 17.39 14.38
C GLY A 136 10.72 16.31 15.45
N ASP A 137 11.08 15.05 15.16
CA ASP A 137 11.00 13.96 16.13
C ASP A 137 12.35 13.30 16.50
N ASN A 138 13.46 13.80 15.98
CA ASN A 138 14.84 13.32 16.25
C ASN A 138 15.02 11.79 16.07
N LYS A 139 14.31 11.18 15.10
CA LYS A 139 14.29 9.72 14.92
C LYS A 139 14.84 9.25 13.58
N HIS A 140 15.65 10.04 12.91
CA HIS A 140 16.18 9.70 11.57
C HIS A 140 17.06 8.45 11.59
N GLU A 141 17.77 8.22 12.71
CA GLU A 141 18.57 6.99 12.92
C GLU A 141 17.72 5.71 12.81
N LEU A 142 16.41 5.79 13.12
CA LEU A 142 15.51 4.65 12.99
C LEU A 142 15.28 4.23 11.53
N ALA A 143 15.54 5.11 10.57
CA ALA A 143 15.46 4.79 9.15
C ALA A 143 16.72 4.07 8.62
N ARG A 144 17.82 4.02 9.36
CA ARG A 144 19.06 3.38 8.95
C ARG A 144 18.92 1.90 8.57
N PRO A 145 18.23 1.04 9.36
CA PRO A 145 18.00 -0.35 8.96
C PRO A 145 17.22 -0.47 7.66
N ALA A 146 16.15 0.32 7.49
CA ALA A 146 15.34 0.34 6.27
C ALA A 146 16.16 0.78 5.05
N LEU A 147 16.96 1.85 5.18
CA LEU A 147 17.86 2.31 4.13
C LEU A 147 18.91 1.25 3.76
N THR A 148 19.54 0.63 4.77
CA THR A 148 20.53 -0.42 4.54
C THR A 148 19.90 -1.60 3.81
N LEU A 149 18.73 -2.05 4.24
CA LEU A 149 17.98 -3.13 3.61
C LEU A 149 17.64 -2.79 2.15
N ALA A 150 17.07 -1.61 1.89
CA ALA A 150 16.71 -1.14 0.57
C ALA A 150 17.92 -1.09 -0.39
N LEU A 151 19.08 -0.64 0.09
CA LEU A 151 20.29 -0.49 -0.72
C LEU A 151 21.03 -1.81 -0.98
N THR A 152 20.85 -2.82 -0.13
CA THR A 152 21.65 -4.06 -0.19
C THR A 152 20.86 -5.26 -0.68
N ARG A 153 19.52 -5.23 -0.61
CA ARG A 153 18.68 -6.41 -0.81
C ARG A 153 17.63 -6.30 -1.91
N ALA A 154 17.50 -5.13 -2.54
CA ALA A 154 16.67 -5.03 -3.73
C ALA A 154 17.26 -5.90 -4.85
N GLY A 155 16.46 -6.83 -5.37
CA GLY A 155 16.89 -7.73 -6.45
C GLY A 155 17.17 -6.99 -7.76
N THR A 156 17.86 -7.66 -8.66
CA THR A 156 18.28 -7.07 -9.96
C THR A 156 17.11 -6.78 -10.90
N SER A 157 15.96 -7.46 -10.73
CA SER A 157 14.72 -7.21 -11.49
C SER A 157 13.80 -6.19 -10.81
N ALA A 158 14.23 -5.59 -9.68
CA ALA A 158 13.47 -4.54 -9.02
C ALA A 158 13.31 -3.31 -9.92
N ARG A 159 12.11 -2.72 -9.91
CA ARG A 159 11.76 -1.52 -10.68
C ARG A 159 11.89 -0.25 -9.85
N SER A 160 11.52 -0.33 -8.58
CA SER A 160 11.56 0.79 -7.66
C SER A 160 11.58 0.32 -6.22
N VAL A 161 12.08 1.17 -5.33
CA VAL A 161 12.03 0.98 -3.89
C VAL A 161 11.40 2.21 -3.26
N THR A 162 10.38 1.99 -2.44
CA THR A 162 9.79 3.01 -1.58
C THR A 162 10.06 2.63 -0.14
N LEU A 163 10.48 3.59 0.67
CA LEU A 163 10.78 3.32 2.07
C LEU A 163 10.36 4.47 2.98
N ASP A 164 10.06 4.12 4.21
CA ASP A 164 9.94 5.02 5.34
C ASP A 164 10.79 4.48 6.51
N ARG A 165 10.53 4.91 7.74
CA ARG A 165 11.29 4.46 8.91
C ARG A 165 11.15 2.98 9.24
N LYS A 166 10.06 2.36 8.85
CA LYS A 166 9.65 1.01 9.26
C LYS A 166 9.33 0.08 8.10
N HIS A 167 9.10 0.64 6.94
CA HIS A 167 8.71 -0.14 5.77
C HIS A 167 9.70 0.06 4.64
N VAL A 168 10.07 -1.05 4.03
CA VAL A 168 10.75 -1.08 2.74
C VAL A 168 9.84 -1.85 1.80
N GLU A 169 9.41 -1.21 0.74
CA GLU A 169 8.63 -1.83 -0.33
C GLU A 169 9.43 -1.84 -1.61
N VAL A 170 9.66 -3.03 -2.15
CA VAL A 170 10.35 -3.24 -3.42
C VAL A 170 9.34 -3.71 -4.45
N ASP A 171 9.20 -2.96 -5.54
CA ASP A 171 8.34 -3.30 -6.66
C ASP A 171 9.16 -3.97 -7.77
N TYR A 172 8.71 -5.12 -8.20
CA TYR A 172 9.34 -5.92 -9.25
C TYR A 172 8.53 -5.88 -10.55
N GLU A 173 9.16 -6.29 -11.63
CA GLU A 173 8.47 -6.49 -12.89
C GLU A 173 7.44 -7.63 -12.80
N LYS A 174 6.63 -7.76 -13.86
CA LYS A 174 5.64 -8.83 -13.96
C LYS A 174 6.35 -10.19 -14.15
N HIS A 175 5.96 -11.18 -13.33
CA HIS A 175 6.47 -12.54 -13.36
C HIS A 175 5.33 -13.55 -13.28
N ASP A 176 5.50 -14.71 -13.91
CA ASP A 176 4.50 -15.81 -13.84
C ASP A 176 4.71 -16.70 -12.60
N THR A 177 5.90 -16.64 -11.99
CA THR A 177 6.27 -17.31 -10.73
C THR A 177 6.95 -16.31 -9.82
N VAL A 178 7.19 -16.68 -8.57
CA VAL A 178 8.03 -15.88 -7.67
C VAL A 178 9.40 -15.68 -8.31
N PRO A 179 9.88 -14.43 -8.51
CA PRO A 179 11.19 -14.15 -9.07
C PRO A 179 12.32 -14.79 -8.26
N GLU A 180 13.35 -15.30 -8.95
CA GLU A 180 14.47 -15.99 -8.29
C GLU A 180 15.39 -15.05 -7.49
N ASP A 181 15.35 -13.76 -7.80
CA ASP A 181 16.17 -12.73 -7.14
C ASP A 181 15.46 -11.97 -6.02
N LEU A 182 14.27 -12.44 -5.61
CA LEU A 182 13.63 -11.93 -4.41
C LEU A 182 14.38 -12.36 -3.15
N ASP A 183 14.41 -11.46 -2.17
CA ASP A 183 14.92 -11.78 -0.86
C ASP A 183 13.80 -12.43 -0.02
N LEU A 184 13.88 -13.73 0.16
CA LEU A 184 12.87 -14.55 0.82
C LEU A 184 13.17 -14.84 2.29
N GLN A 185 14.25 -14.24 2.83
CA GLN A 185 14.67 -14.43 4.22
C GLN A 185 15.18 -13.13 4.81
N MET A 186 14.65 -12.71 5.95
CA MET A 186 15.07 -11.49 6.63
C MET A 186 15.96 -11.83 7.84
N PRO A 187 17.17 -11.24 7.96
CA PRO A 187 18.06 -11.48 9.11
C PRO A 187 17.42 -11.06 10.44
N GLU A 188 17.72 -11.83 11.50
CA GLU A 188 17.22 -11.56 12.87
C GLU A 188 17.81 -10.28 13.47
N ASP A 189 18.99 -9.86 13.04
CA ASP A 189 19.75 -8.72 13.60
C ASP A 189 19.31 -7.36 13.03
N LEU A 190 18.38 -7.31 12.08
CA LEU A 190 17.77 -6.09 11.57
C LEU A 190 16.73 -5.53 12.55
N GLN A 191 17.19 -5.16 13.75
CA GLN A 191 16.33 -4.51 14.74
C GLN A 191 16.26 -3.00 14.51
N VAL A 192 15.05 -2.44 14.55
CA VAL A 192 14.86 -0.99 14.63
C VAL A 192 15.19 -0.56 16.05
N PRO A 193 16.15 0.37 16.27
CA PRO A 193 16.46 0.85 17.59
C PRO A 193 15.21 1.37 18.32
N GLN A 194 14.97 0.90 19.55
CA GLN A 194 13.86 1.39 20.35
C GLN A 194 14.09 2.87 20.68
N SER A 195 13.12 3.72 20.35
CA SER A 195 13.14 5.10 20.82
C SER A 195 12.89 5.10 22.32
N GLY A 196 13.90 5.44 23.12
CA GLY A 196 13.81 5.57 24.57
C GLY A 196 12.92 6.73 25.03
N GLY A 197 11.64 6.72 24.70
CA GLY A 197 10.63 7.66 25.18
C GLY A 197 9.89 7.06 26.38
N SER A 198 10.00 7.71 27.53
CA SER A 198 9.27 7.37 28.75
C SER A 198 7.79 7.71 28.56
N GLY A 199 6.96 6.73 28.28
CA GLY A 199 5.52 6.86 28.40
C GLY A 199 4.72 6.30 27.22
N GLU A 200 3.98 5.25 27.51
CA GLU A 200 2.89 4.64 26.76
C GLU A 200 3.24 3.78 25.54
N SER A 201 2.95 2.49 25.70
CA SER A 201 3.03 1.37 24.76
C SER A 201 4.40 1.20 24.08
N SER A 202 5.25 0.42 24.75
CA SER A 202 6.48 -0.16 24.19
C SER A 202 6.17 -1.23 23.15
N GLY A 203 5.43 -0.90 22.09
CA GLY A 203 5.38 -1.72 20.90
C GLY A 203 6.73 -1.57 20.21
N GLU A 204 7.50 -2.62 20.17
CA GLU A 204 8.72 -2.70 19.37
C GLU A 204 8.39 -2.24 17.95
N ALA A 205 9.16 -1.27 17.43
CA ALA A 205 8.99 -0.82 16.07
C ALA A 205 9.57 -1.89 15.14
N THR A 206 8.73 -2.83 14.71
CA THR A 206 9.12 -3.87 13.77
C THR A 206 9.38 -3.28 12.39
N LEU A 207 10.48 -3.67 11.77
CA LEU A 207 10.78 -3.34 10.38
C LEU A 207 10.04 -4.31 9.47
N TYR A 208 9.28 -3.78 8.52
CA TYR A 208 8.57 -4.57 7.52
C TYR A 208 9.27 -4.47 6.17
N TYR A 209 9.51 -5.61 5.56
CA TYR A 209 10.01 -5.71 4.20
C TYR A 209 8.93 -6.31 3.31
N LYS A 210 8.41 -5.49 2.41
CA LYS A 210 7.37 -5.86 1.45
C LYS A 210 7.97 -5.94 0.06
N GLN A 211 7.72 -7.01 -0.65
CA GLN A 211 8.09 -7.19 -2.04
C GLN A 211 6.82 -7.41 -2.85
N THR A 212 6.68 -6.68 -3.96
CA THR A 212 5.48 -6.72 -4.80
C THR A 212 5.82 -7.06 -6.24
N PHE A 213 4.99 -7.88 -6.86
CA PHE A 213 5.01 -8.12 -8.30
C PHE A 213 3.60 -8.49 -8.78
N SER A 214 3.40 -8.57 -10.08
CA SER A 214 2.13 -9.03 -10.65
C SER A 214 2.31 -10.29 -11.48
N SER A 215 1.35 -11.22 -11.39
CA SER A 215 1.27 -12.42 -12.20
C SER A 215 -0.12 -12.53 -12.84
N GLY A 216 -0.19 -12.41 -14.15
CA GLY A 216 -1.48 -12.32 -14.83
C GLY A 216 -2.24 -11.06 -14.39
N LYS A 217 -3.38 -11.25 -13.74
CA LYS A 217 -4.17 -10.20 -13.10
C LYS A 217 -3.95 -10.16 -11.57
N ARG A 218 -3.25 -11.14 -11.00
CA ARG A 218 -2.96 -11.17 -9.56
C ARG A 218 -1.90 -10.16 -9.19
N SER A 219 -2.15 -9.40 -8.14
CA SER A 219 -1.13 -8.68 -7.39
C SER A 219 -0.56 -9.64 -6.34
N VAL A 220 0.75 -9.72 -6.23
CA VAL A 220 1.42 -10.56 -5.24
C VAL A 220 2.22 -9.67 -4.30
N GLU A 221 2.00 -9.83 -3.03
CA GLU A 221 2.64 -9.08 -1.96
C GLU A 221 3.27 -10.06 -0.98
N LEU A 222 4.58 -9.99 -0.79
CA LEU A 222 5.34 -10.80 0.14
C LEU A 222 5.78 -9.95 1.32
N TYR A 223 5.47 -10.38 2.53
CA TYR A 223 5.76 -9.65 3.77
C TYR A 223 6.71 -10.43 4.65
N LEU A 224 7.80 -9.79 5.05
CA LEU A 224 8.82 -10.34 5.94
C LEU A 224 9.09 -9.38 7.10
N GLU A 225 9.26 -9.96 8.28
CA GLU A 225 9.79 -9.32 9.47
C GLU A 225 11.15 -9.93 9.83
N PRO A 226 11.96 -9.30 10.69
CA PRO A 226 13.24 -9.85 11.13
C PRO A 226 13.13 -11.29 11.64
N GLY A 227 14.00 -12.17 11.15
CA GLY A 227 14.01 -13.60 11.50
C GLY A 227 13.00 -14.46 10.73
N GLN A 228 12.17 -13.88 9.89
CA GLN A 228 11.20 -14.65 9.09
C GLN A 228 11.75 -15.06 7.73
N ALA A 229 11.16 -16.13 7.19
CA ALA A 229 11.39 -16.60 5.83
C ALA A 229 10.07 -16.95 5.15
N ILE A 230 10.05 -16.89 3.81
CA ILE A 230 8.93 -17.28 2.95
C ILE A 230 9.30 -18.55 2.17
N GLU A 231 8.45 -19.57 2.26
CA GLU A 231 8.50 -20.73 1.37
C GLU A 231 7.69 -20.42 0.09
N THR A 232 8.30 -20.57 -1.06
CA THR A 232 7.69 -20.18 -2.35
C THR A 232 6.81 -21.26 -2.98
N THR A 233 6.95 -22.51 -2.55
CA THR A 233 6.20 -23.65 -3.11
C THR A 233 4.69 -23.42 -3.12
N PRO A 234 4.04 -23.03 -2.00
CA PRO A 234 2.60 -22.79 -2.00
C PRO A 234 2.21 -21.55 -2.82
N ILE A 235 3.06 -20.52 -2.87
CA ILE A 235 2.81 -19.33 -3.68
C ILE A 235 2.79 -19.71 -5.16
N ASN A 236 3.82 -20.40 -5.64
CA ASN A 236 3.91 -20.84 -7.04
C ASN A 236 2.78 -21.80 -7.41
N ALA A 237 2.35 -22.67 -6.50
CA ALA A 237 1.18 -23.54 -6.71
C ALA A 237 -0.11 -22.72 -6.92
N LEU A 238 -0.32 -21.66 -6.14
CA LEU A 238 -1.46 -20.76 -6.30
C LEU A 238 -1.38 -19.93 -7.58
N LEU A 239 -0.17 -19.46 -7.95
CA LEU A 239 0.03 -18.71 -9.20
C LEU A 239 -0.21 -19.55 -10.44
N ALA A 240 0.02 -20.85 -10.36
CA ALA A 240 -0.27 -21.80 -11.46
C ALA A 240 -1.77 -22.07 -11.67
N THR A 241 -2.65 -21.65 -10.73
CA THR A 241 -4.09 -21.80 -10.90
C THR A 241 -4.66 -20.76 -11.84
N GLU A 242 -5.76 -21.12 -12.56
CA GLU A 242 -6.44 -20.19 -13.43
C GLU A 242 -7.07 -19.04 -12.63
N GLU A 243 -6.74 -17.81 -12.98
CA GLU A 243 -7.36 -16.60 -12.44
C GLU A 243 -8.69 -16.34 -13.11
N ARG A 244 -9.77 -16.38 -12.36
CA ARG A 244 -11.15 -16.16 -12.87
C ARG A 244 -11.77 -14.86 -12.39
N SER A 245 -11.17 -14.22 -11.39
CA SER A 245 -11.63 -12.93 -10.87
C SER A 245 -11.70 -11.88 -11.98
N LYS A 246 -12.83 -11.19 -12.08
CA LYS A 246 -13.09 -10.18 -13.12
C LYS A 246 -12.07 -9.03 -13.05
N TYR A 247 -11.72 -8.60 -11.85
CA TYR A 247 -10.82 -7.45 -11.60
C TYR A 247 -9.41 -7.85 -11.18
N GLY A 248 -9.16 -9.15 -11.04
CA GLY A 248 -7.95 -9.70 -10.47
C GLY A 248 -8.07 -9.95 -8.98
N SER A 249 -7.12 -10.68 -8.41
CA SER A 249 -7.05 -10.96 -6.98
C SER A 249 -5.72 -10.49 -6.39
N THR A 250 -5.67 -10.32 -5.07
CA THR A 250 -4.45 -9.99 -4.34
C THR A 250 -4.04 -11.19 -3.49
N LEU A 251 -2.84 -11.73 -3.75
CA LEU A 251 -2.19 -12.77 -2.98
C LEU A 251 -1.20 -12.12 -2.01
N GLN A 252 -1.43 -12.27 -0.73
CA GLN A 252 -0.53 -11.81 0.33
C GLN A 252 0.10 -13.01 1.01
N ALA A 253 1.43 -13.08 1.03
CA ALA A 253 2.18 -14.11 1.70
C ALA A 253 3.00 -13.51 2.84
N TYR A 254 2.88 -14.09 4.02
CA TYR A 254 3.56 -13.65 5.23
C TYR A 254 4.56 -14.72 5.65
N GLY A 255 5.79 -14.30 5.86
CA GLY A 255 6.84 -15.17 6.36
C GLY A 255 6.58 -15.64 7.78
N GLY A 256 7.18 -16.76 8.16
CA GLY A 256 7.15 -17.29 9.51
C GLY A 256 8.55 -17.64 10.03
N GLU A 257 8.74 -17.67 11.34
CA GLU A 257 10.01 -18.03 11.98
C GLU A 257 10.45 -19.48 11.64
N SER A 258 9.48 -20.37 11.43
CA SER A 258 9.72 -21.75 10.98
C SER A 258 9.97 -21.89 9.49
N GLY A 259 9.90 -20.79 8.72
CA GLY A 259 9.93 -20.79 7.26
C GLY A 259 8.61 -21.20 6.61
N LEU A 260 7.58 -21.54 7.40
CA LEU A 260 6.25 -21.82 6.86
C LEU A 260 5.53 -20.52 6.49
N THR A 261 4.89 -20.50 5.35
CA THR A 261 4.23 -19.32 4.80
C THR A 261 2.73 -19.32 5.11
N ARG A 262 2.22 -18.22 5.66
CA ARG A 262 0.78 -17.96 5.72
C ARG A 262 0.37 -17.19 4.46
N ILE A 263 -0.73 -17.58 3.83
CA ILE A 263 -1.20 -16.94 2.61
C ILE A 263 -2.66 -16.47 2.77
N SER A 264 -2.94 -15.25 2.32
CA SER A 264 -4.28 -14.69 2.16
C SER A 264 -4.50 -14.33 0.71
N VAL A 265 -5.61 -14.78 0.10
CA VAL A 265 -6.04 -14.40 -1.25
C VAL A 265 -7.34 -13.63 -1.12
N CYS A 266 -7.29 -12.34 -1.46
CA CYS A 266 -8.40 -11.41 -1.35
C CYS A 266 -8.91 -10.99 -2.75
N GLU A 267 -10.04 -10.30 -2.76
CA GLU A 267 -10.68 -9.78 -3.98
C GLU A 267 -11.16 -10.88 -4.93
N LEU A 268 -11.40 -12.08 -4.38
CA LEU A 268 -12.03 -13.16 -5.13
C LEU A 268 -13.47 -12.78 -5.49
N ASP A 269 -13.92 -13.21 -6.67
CA ASP A 269 -15.30 -12.98 -7.09
C ASP A 269 -16.27 -13.70 -6.15
N GLY A 270 -17.31 -12.98 -5.72
CA GLY A 270 -18.42 -13.50 -4.93
C GLY A 270 -19.68 -13.71 -5.77
N ASP A 271 -20.67 -14.37 -5.19
CA ASP A 271 -22.03 -14.44 -5.74
C ASP A 271 -22.78 -13.09 -5.55
N GLN A 272 -24.10 -13.09 -5.79
CA GLN A 272 -24.94 -11.88 -5.66
C GLN A 272 -24.97 -11.32 -4.23
N ASP A 273 -24.71 -12.17 -3.22
CA ASP A 273 -24.64 -11.82 -1.81
C ASP A 273 -23.18 -11.60 -1.34
N HIS A 274 -22.24 -11.48 -2.26
CA HIS A 274 -20.81 -11.35 -2.03
C HIS A 274 -20.15 -12.52 -1.26
N ARG A 275 -20.76 -13.72 -1.30
CA ARG A 275 -20.18 -14.94 -0.72
C ARG A 275 -19.20 -15.58 -1.71
N LEU A 276 -18.14 -16.20 -1.18
CA LEU A 276 -17.20 -16.98 -1.97
C LEU A 276 -17.93 -18.05 -2.80
N THR A 277 -17.53 -18.21 -4.06
CA THR A 277 -18.07 -19.24 -4.96
C THR A 277 -17.12 -20.43 -5.07
N SER A 278 -17.64 -21.59 -5.51
CA SER A 278 -16.83 -22.81 -5.63
C SER A 278 -15.87 -22.81 -6.81
N ASP A 279 -16.11 -22.00 -7.84
CA ASP A 279 -15.43 -22.15 -9.14
C ASP A 279 -13.93 -21.82 -9.13
N GLU A 280 -13.54 -20.73 -8.45
CA GLU A 280 -12.14 -20.36 -8.32
C GLU A 280 -11.53 -20.90 -7.02
N THR A 281 -12.27 -20.78 -5.90
CA THR A 281 -11.79 -21.14 -4.56
C THR A 281 -11.39 -22.62 -4.44
N THR A 282 -12.12 -23.55 -5.05
CA THR A 282 -11.77 -24.99 -5.04
C THR A 282 -10.46 -25.26 -5.78
N GLY A 283 -10.17 -24.51 -6.84
CA GLY A 283 -8.90 -24.59 -7.55
C GLY A 283 -7.72 -24.16 -6.67
N LEU A 284 -7.88 -23.05 -5.94
CA LEU A 284 -6.87 -22.52 -5.00
C LEU A 284 -6.64 -23.50 -3.84
N ILE A 285 -7.72 -24.01 -3.21
CA ILE A 285 -7.63 -24.99 -2.12
C ILE A 285 -6.91 -26.26 -2.58
N ARG A 286 -7.26 -26.80 -3.76
CA ARG A 286 -6.65 -28.01 -4.32
C ARG A 286 -5.15 -27.82 -4.59
N ALA A 287 -4.74 -26.65 -5.05
CA ALA A 287 -3.35 -26.35 -5.36
C ALA A 287 -2.43 -26.44 -4.14
N VAL A 288 -2.95 -26.22 -2.93
CA VAL A 288 -2.17 -26.23 -1.68
C VAL A 288 -2.67 -27.27 -0.67
N ALA A 289 -3.43 -28.26 -1.11
CA ALA A 289 -4.04 -29.28 -0.25
C ALA A 289 -3.02 -30.09 0.57
N ASP A 290 -1.81 -30.29 0.04
CA ASP A 290 -0.71 -31.02 0.69
C ASP A 290 0.12 -30.17 1.66
N CYS A 291 -0.25 -28.92 1.87
CA CYS A 291 0.41 -27.99 2.82
C CYS A 291 1.93 -27.83 2.67
N ASN A 292 2.50 -28.10 1.52
CA ASN A 292 3.95 -28.01 1.29
C ASN A 292 4.48 -26.59 1.53
N GLY A 293 5.07 -26.34 2.71
CA GLY A 293 5.56 -25.02 3.11
C GLY A 293 4.48 -24.03 3.55
N LEU A 294 3.21 -24.42 3.59
CA LEU A 294 2.08 -23.60 4.01
C LEU A 294 1.76 -23.83 5.49
N SER A 295 1.50 -22.76 6.24
CA SER A 295 0.96 -22.83 7.61
C SER A 295 -0.55 -22.61 7.66
N ALA A 296 -1.04 -21.61 6.88
CA ALA A 296 -2.45 -21.28 6.82
C ALA A 296 -2.82 -20.66 5.46
N LEU A 297 -4.06 -20.86 5.04
CA LEU A 297 -4.65 -20.25 3.84
C LEU A 297 -5.95 -19.55 4.23
N GLU A 298 -6.09 -18.33 3.75
CA GLU A 298 -7.31 -17.54 3.86
C GLU A 298 -7.77 -17.11 2.47
N LEU A 299 -9.07 -17.30 2.19
CA LEU A 299 -9.70 -16.89 0.94
C LEU A 299 -10.84 -15.93 1.25
N ALA A 300 -10.86 -14.75 0.61
CA ALA A 300 -11.83 -13.71 0.91
C ALA A 300 -12.39 -13.03 -0.35
N THR A 301 -13.68 -12.68 -0.30
CA THR A 301 -14.25 -11.64 -1.16
C THR A 301 -13.99 -10.26 -0.55
N GLY A 302 -13.92 -9.21 -1.38
CA GLY A 302 -13.59 -7.86 -0.94
C GLY A 302 -12.09 -7.63 -0.73
N SER A 303 -11.71 -6.39 -0.47
CA SER A 303 -10.33 -6.00 -0.28
C SER A 303 -9.80 -6.42 1.10
N VAL A 304 -8.48 -6.37 1.29
CA VAL A 304 -7.83 -6.62 2.59
C VAL A 304 -8.44 -5.81 3.74
N ALA A 305 -8.87 -4.58 3.44
CA ALA A 305 -9.46 -3.66 4.43
C ALA A 305 -10.97 -3.81 4.62
N SER A 306 -11.66 -4.50 3.70
CA SER A 306 -13.12 -4.64 3.70
C SER A 306 -13.55 -6.02 3.19
N ARG A 307 -13.23 -7.06 3.96
CA ARG A 307 -13.61 -8.45 3.66
C ARG A 307 -15.09 -8.64 3.93
N THR A 308 -15.78 -9.40 3.08
CA THR A 308 -17.24 -9.65 3.20
C THR A 308 -17.60 -11.12 3.31
N SER A 309 -16.69 -12.02 2.97
CA SER A 309 -16.83 -13.46 3.17
C SER A 309 -15.45 -14.08 3.23
N VAL A 310 -15.18 -14.86 4.27
CA VAL A 310 -13.87 -15.43 4.54
C VAL A 310 -13.99 -16.93 4.80
N ALA A 311 -13.17 -17.71 4.09
CA ALA A 311 -12.92 -19.12 4.37
C ALA A 311 -11.46 -19.28 4.83
N ALA A 312 -11.27 -19.75 6.05
CA ALA A 312 -9.94 -19.90 6.66
C ALA A 312 -9.59 -21.38 6.88
N TYR A 313 -8.33 -21.70 6.60
CA TYR A 313 -7.79 -23.05 6.69
C TYR A 313 -6.43 -23.03 7.39
N VAL A 314 -6.16 -24.07 8.14
CA VAL A 314 -4.87 -24.32 8.81
C VAL A 314 -4.28 -25.65 8.33
N CYS A 315 -2.99 -25.71 8.23
CA CYS A 315 -2.27 -26.92 7.90
C CYS A 315 -1.97 -27.76 9.16
N THR A 316 -2.58 -28.93 9.24
CA THR A 316 -2.39 -29.89 10.35
C THR A 316 -2.00 -31.23 9.76
N ASP A 317 -0.93 -31.84 10.25
CA ASP A 317 -0.42 -33.14 9.79
C ASP A 317 -0.26 -33.21 8.26
N SER A 318 0.27 -32.14 7.64
CA SER A 318 0.45 -32.00 6.19
C SER A 318 -0.85 -32.05 5.39
N THR A 319 -1.97 -31.72 6.01
CA THR A 319 -3.29 -31.61 5.33
C THR A 319 -4.00 -30.34 5.71
N LEU A 320 -4.70 -29.77 4.74
CA LEU A 320 -5.50 -28.57 4.95
C LEU A 320 -6.80 -28.92 5.68
N ALA A 321 -7.07 -28.22 6.78
CA ALA A 321 -8.30 -28.35 7.57
C ALA A 321 -8.93 -26.97 7.77
N VAL A 322 -10.26 -26.91 7.99
CA VAL A 322 -10.93 -25.66 8.30
C VAL A 322 -10.42 -25.11 9.63
N ASP A 323 -9.98 -23.87 9.63
CA ASP A 323 -9.60 -23.16 10.84
C ASP A 323 -10.86 -22.65 11.55
N ARG A 324 -11.20 -23.25 12.69
CA ARG A 324 -12.39 -22.90 13.49
C ARG A 324 -12.07 -21.91 14.62
N GLU A 325 -10.79 -21.67 14.85
CA GLU A 325 -10.29 -20.79 15.92
C GLU A 325 -9.79 -19.45 15.36
N ALA A 326 -9.84 -19.28 14.04
CA ALA A 326 -9.46 -18.03 13.40
C ALA A 326 -10.34 -16.89 13.93
N ASP A 327 -9.72 -15.97 14.63
CA ASP A 327 -10.35 -14.77 15.19
C ASP A 327 -10.38 -13.70 14.09
N TYR A 328 -11.14 -13.96 13.05
CA TYR A 328 -11.42 -12.97 12.02
C TYR A 328 -12.82 -12.42 12.27
N ASP A 329 -12.92 -11.12 12.49
CA ASP A 329 -14.17 -10.37 12.62
C ASP A 329 -15.31 -11.00 11.80
N GLN A 330 -16.49 -10.96 12.25
CA GLN A 330 -17.83 -11.33 11.79
C GLN A 330 -18.05 -12.00 10.40
N ASP A 331 -17.01 -12.03 9.53
CA ASP A 331 -17.12 -12.47 8.12
C ASP A 331 -16.67 -13.92 7.88
N LEU A 332 -16.17 -14.62 8.90
CA LEU A 332 -15.74 -16.02 8.80
C LEU A 332 -16.97 -16.96 8.75
N ASP A 333 -17.05 -17.77 7.69
CA ASP A 333 -18.07 -18.79 7.52
C ASP A 333 -17.44 -20.20 7.51
N PRO A 334 -17.34 -20.88 8.67
CA PRO A 334 -16.72 -22.21 8.75
C PRO A 334 -17.55 -23.31 8.06
N VAL A 335 -18.84 -23.09 7.85
CA VAL A 335 -19.70 -24.03 7.11
C VAL A 335 -19.38 -23.95 5.62
N LEU A 336 -19.33 -22.74 5.08
CA LEU A 336 -18.90 -22.50 3.69
C LEU A 336 -17.47 -23.01 3.47
N ALA A 337 -16.55 -22.73 4.41
CA ALA A 337 -15.17 -23.22 4.32
C ALA A 337 -15.10 -24.75 4.22
N GLN A 338 -15.92 -25.47 4.99
CA GLN A 338 -16.01 -26.94 4.91
C GLN A 338 -16.58 -27.40 3.57
N GLU A 339 -17.65 -26.77 3.07
CA GLU A 339 -18.26 -27.09 1.79
C GLU A 339 -17.26 -26.92 0.63
N LEU A 340 -16.49 -25.82 0.64
CA LEU A 340 -15.46 -25.55 -0.37
C LEU A 340 -14.30 -26.56 -0.30
N LEU A 341 -13.87 -26.95 0.92
CA LEU A 341 -12.84 -27.96 1.11
C LEU A 341 -13.28 -29.33 0.61
N ASP A 342 -14.52 -29.74 0.90
CA ASP A 342 -15.06 -31.01 0.44
C ASP A 342 -15.21 -31.02 -1.11
N ALA A 343 -15.64 -29.92 -1.69
CA ALA A 343 -15.70 -29.76 -3.15
C ALA A 343 -14.30 -29.78 -3.81
N ALA A 344 -13.27 -29.26 -3.13
CA ALA A 344 -11.90 -29.30 -3.63
C ALA A 344 -11.31 -30.72 -3.61
N ARG A 345 -11.77 -31.60 -2.71
CA ARG A 345 -11.33 -33.00 -2.55
C ARG A 345 -12.08 -33.98 -3.44
N ALA A 346 -13.26 -33.61 -3.96
CA ALA A 346 -14.05 -34.41 -4.88
C ALA A 346 -13.49 -34.43 -6.30
#